data_843886f8a4158790d4e00bf466718647
#
_entry.id   843886f8a4158790d4e00bf466718647
#
_cell.length_a   1.000
_cell.length_b   1.000
_cell.length_c   1.000
_cell.angle_alpha   90.00
_cell.angle_beta   90.00
_cell.angle_gamma   90.00
#
_symmetry.space_group_name_H-M   'P 1'
#
loop_
_entity.id
_entity.type
_entity.pdbx_description
1 polymer ?
#
loop_
_entity_poly.entity_id
_entity_poly.type
_entity_poly.pdbx_seq_one_letter_code
_entity_poly.pdbx_strand_id
1 'polypeptide(L)'
;DWSSDVCSSDLAGDLLLFAADRNKIVWNVLGALRLELAEQMGLLDKNEYRFVWITEFPLLEWSDEENRFTAMHHPFTMPMDEDLPLLDTDPGAVRAKAYDIVLNGTEIGGGSVRIHQNDVQEKMFEMLGFTKAQAHERFGFLLDAFKYGVPPHAGLAYGLDRLVMLMAKEDSIRDVIAFPKVKDASCLMSEAPDIVDEKQLEELGIAIVAQKEETTEE
;
A
#
# COMPACT_ATOMS: atom_id res chain seq x y z
N ASP A 1 -25.84 17.69 17.16
CA ASP A 1 -26.86 16.83 17.79
C ASP A 1 -26.33 15.39 17.77
N TRP A 2 -25.79 14.94 18.88
CA TRP A 2 -25.16 13.61 19.03
C TRP A 2 -26.20 12.48 19.11
N SER A 3 -27.47 12.80 19.06
CA SER A 3 -28.52 11.83 19.39
C SER A 3 -29.15 11.10 18.19
N SER A 4 -28.79 11.45 16.95
CA SER A 4 -29.57 10.96 15.81
C SER A 4 -28.96 9.79 15.04
N ASP A 5 -27.64 9.48 15.19
CA ASP A 5 -26.99 8.50 14.34
C ASP A 5 -26.22 7.38 15.07
N VAL A 6 -26.26 7.32 16.39
CA VAL A 6 -25.65 6.22 17.12
C VAL A 6 -26.64 5.08 17.21
N CYS A 7 -26.50 4.14 16.31
CA CYS A 7 -27.19 2.83 16.27
C CYS A 7 -28.65 2.81 16.67
N SER A 8 -29.53 2.80 15.67
CA SER A 8 -30.98 2.52 15.87
C SER A 8 -31.29 1.11 16.44
N SER A 9 -30.26 0.34 16.83
CA SER A 9 -30.33 -1.04 17.31
C SER A 9 -29.75 -1.29 18.70
N ASP A 10 -29.43 -0.22 19.47
CA ASP A 10 -28.91 -0.36 20.84
C ASP A 10 -29.94 -0.98 21.77
N LEU A 11 -29.56 -2.09 22.40
CA LEU A 11 -30.36 -2.81 23.37
C LEU A 11 -29.76 -2.68 24.77
N ALA A 12 -30.57 -2.81 25.80
CA ALA A 12 -30.09 -2.84 27.16
C ALA A 12 -29.14 -4.02 27.37
N GLY A 13 -27.88 -3.71 27.71
CA GLY A 13 -26.81 -4.71 27.87
C GLY A 13 -25.78 -4.68 26.75
N ASP A 14 -25.94 -3.87 25.72
CA ASP A 14 -24.95 -3.66 24.69
C ASP A 14 -23.77 -2.84 25.22
N LEU A 15 -22.57 -3.13 24.72
CA LEU A 15 -21.34 -2.40 25.00
C LEU A 15 -20.99 -1.50 23.80
N LEU A 16 -20.96 -0.19 24.04
CA LEU A 16 -20.53 0.79 23.04
C LEU A 16 -19.06 1.20 23.30
N LEU A 17 -18.25 1.10 22.28
CA LEU A 17 -16.84 1.45 22.33
C LEU A 17 -16.57 2.66 21.43
N PHE A 18 -15.84 3.64 21.94
CA PHE A 18 -15.54 4.90 21.25
C PHE A 18 -14.03 5.09 21.12
N ALA A 19 -13.61 5.66 20.00
CA ALA A 19 -12.26 6.16 19.79
C ALA A 19 -12.34 7.60 19.28
N ALA A 20 -11.48 8.48 19.79
CA ALA A 20 -11.41 9.88 19.41
C ALA A 20 -9.94 10.30 19.28
N ASP A 21 -9.49 10.56 18.05
CA ASP A 21 -8.14 11.03 17.70
C ASP A 21 -8.16 11.47 16.22
N ARG A 22 -6.98 11.66 15.62
CA ARG A 22 -6.85 11.83 14.17
C ARG A 22 -7.45 10.62 13.43
N ASN A 23 -8.08 10.83 12.28
CA ASN A 23 -8.79 9.80 11.54
C ASN A 23 -7.99 8.50 11.38
N LYS A 24 -6.72 8.59 11.01
CA LYS A 24 -5.83 7.41 10.82
C LYS A 24 -5.73 6.56 12.09
N ILE A 25 -5.63 7.20 13.27
CA ILE A 25 -5.58 6.51 14.57
C ILE A 25 -6.92 5.87 14.88
N VAL A 26 -8.02 6.61 14.72
CA VAL A 26 -9.38 6.11 14.97
C VAL A 26 -9.67 4.89 14.10
N TRP A 27 -9.39 4.96 12.80
CA TRP A 27 -9.62 3.83 11.89
C TRP A 27 -8.83 2.58 12.27
N ASN A 28 -7.54 2.75 12.63
CA ASN A 28 -6.71 1.64 13.05
C ASN A 28 -7.21 1.00 14.36
N VAL A 29 -7.56 1.82 15.34
CA VAL A 29 -8.04 1.34 16.67
C VAL A 29 -9.37 0.61 16.50
N LEU A 30 -10.36 1.22 15.85
CA LEU A 30 -11.67 0.59 15.67
C LEU A 30 -11.61 -0.62 14.74
N GLY A 31 -10.75 -0.59 13.72
CA GLY A 31 -10.52 -1.74 12.84
C GLY A 31 -9.93 -2.94 13.59
N ALA A 32 -8.88 -2.72 14.38
CA ALA A 32 -8.26 -3.76 15.21
C ALA A 32 -9.24 -4.31 16.25
N LEU A 33 -9.94 -3.41 16.94
CA LEU A 33 -10.92 -3.78 17.97
C LEU A 33 -12.07 -4.62 17.39
N ARG A 34 -12.57 -4.29 16.21
CA ARG A 34 -13.60 -5.07 15.53
C ARG A 34 -13.17 -6.51 15.27
N LEU A 35 -11.92 -6.71 14.82
CA LEU A 35 -11.38 -8.04 14.56
C LEU A 35 -11.18 -8.84 15.84
N GLU A 36 -10.59 -8.23 16.86
CA GLU A 36 -10.35 -8.84 18.16
C GLU A 36 -11.66 -9.30 18.83
N LEU A 37 -12.67 -8.45 18.83
CA LEU A 37 -13.99 -8.79 19.39
C LEU A 37 -14.68 -9.87 18.58
N ALA A 38 -14.59 -9.84 17.25
CA ALA A 38 -15.18 -10.87 16.39
C ALA A 38 -14.54 -12.25 16.65
N GLU A 39 -13.24 -12.30 16.89
CA GLU A 39 -12.54 -13.54 17.25
C GLU A 39 -12.95 -14.04 18.62
N GLN A 40 -12.92 -13.18 19.66
CA GLN A 40 -13.33 -13.53 21.02
C GLN A 40 -14.78 -14.01 21.11
N MET A 41 -15.65 -13.47 20.30
CA MET A 41 -17.08 -13.81 20.22
C MET A 41 -17.35 -15.03 19.32
N GLY A 42 -16.34 -15.58 18.64
CA GLY A 42 -16.49 -16.72 17.72
C GLY A 42 -17.32 -16.41 16.48
N LEU A 43 -17.30 -15.16 16.02
CA LEU A 43 -18.07 -14.70 14.85
C LEU A 43 -17.36 -14.94 13.52
N LEU A 44 -16.11 -15.36 13.56
CA LEU A 44 -15.31 -15.63 12.36
C LEU A 44 -15.46 -17.09 11.95
N ASP A 45 -16.04 -17.35 10.78
CA ASP A 45 -16.14 -18.70 10.20
C ASP A 45 -15.10 -18.87 9.08
N LYS A 46 -14.04 -19.63 9.35
CA LYS A 46 -12.99 -19.96 8.37
C LYS A 46 -13.47 -20.85 7.20
N ASN A 47 -14.70 -21.35 7.23
CA ASN A 47 -15.29 -22.14 6.14
C ASN A 47 -16.07 -21.29 5.14
N GLU A 48 -16.39 -20.06 5.49
CA GLU A 48 -16.99 -19.11 4.58
C GLU A 48 -15.91 -18.32 3.82
N TYR A 49 -16.19 -18.02 2.55
CA TYR A 49 -15.36 -17.15 1.71
C TYR A 49 -16.15 -15.90 1.35
N ARG A 50 -15.79 -14.77 1.95
CA ARG A 50 -16.45 -13.46 1.77
C ARG A 50 -15.50 -12.50 1.07
N PHE A 51 -15.85 -12.14 -0.17
CA PHE A 51 -15.10 -11.19 -0.99
C PHE A 51 -15.64 -9.78 -0.84
N VAL A 52 -14.75 -8.79 -0.87
CA VAL A 52 -15.10 -7.38 -0.95
C VAL A 52 -14.10 -6.66 -1.87
N TRP A 53 -14.61 -5.73 -2.68
CA TRP A 53 -13.79 -4.76 -3.40
C TRP A 53 -13.62 -3.51 -2.55
N ILE A 54 -12.37 -3.06 -2.43
CA ILE A 54 -12.03 -1.76 -1.88
C ILE A 54 -11.68 -0.88 -3.07
N THR A 55 -12.29 0.28 -3.17
CA THR A 55 -12.15 1.22 -4.30
C THR A 55 -12.04 2.65 -3.78
N GLU A 56 -11.79 3.60 -4.69
CA GLU A 56 -11.73 5.02 -4.38
C GLU A 56 -10.66 5.39 -3.33
N PHE A 57 -9.50 4.73 -3.41
CA PHE A 57 -8.36 5.07 -2.58
C PHE A 57 -7.92 6.54 -2.81
N PRO A 58 -7.32 7.20 -1.81
CA PRO A 58 -6.61 8.45 -2.05
C PRO A 58 -5.53 8.26 -3.13
N LEU A 59 -5.38 9.22 -4.04
CA LEU A 59 -4.33 9.20 -5.05
C LEU A 59 -2.97 9.51 -4.43
N LEU A 60 -2.96 10.48 -3.53
CA LEU A 60 -1.78 11.03 -2.88
C LEU A 60 -1.94 10.98 -1.36
N GLU A 61 -0.83 10.79 -0.67
CA GLU A 61 -0.73 10.89 0.79
C GLU A 61 0.34 11.92 1.16
N TRP A 62 0.06 12.75 2.16
CA TRP A 62 1.06 13.68 2.68
C TRP A 62 2.06 12.95 3.55
N SER A 63 3.35 13.10 3.24
CA SER A 63 4.44 12.59 4.05
C SER A 63 4.99 13.72 4.94
N ASP A 64 4.85 13.57 6.25
CA ASP A 64 5.42 14.51 7.22
C ASP A 64 6.97 14.45 7.22
N GLU A 65 7.56 13.28 6.93
CA GLU A 65 9.01 13.11 6.84
C GLU A 65 9.60 13.83 5.64
N GLU A 66 8.98 13.68 4.46
CA GLU A 66 9.47 14.26 3.23
C GLU A 66 8.92 15.67 2.98
N ASN A 67 7.96 16.12 3.80
CA ASN A 67 7.25 17.40 3.68
C ASN A 67 6.71 17.65 2.26
N ARG A 68 6.12 16.60 1.65
CA ARG A 68 5.53 16.61 0.31
C ARG A 68 4.47 15.54 0.14
N PHE A 69 3.72 15.62 -0.94
CA PHE A 69 2.86 14.52 -1.37
C PHE A 69 3.68 13.36 -1.92
N THR A 70 3.27 12.15 -1.58
CA THR A 70 3.75 10.88 -2.14
C THR A 70 2.59 10.14 -2.78
N ALA A 71 2.85 9.31 -3.77
CA ALA A 71 1.81 8.49 -4.37
C ALA A 71 1.39 7.39 -3.38
N MET A 72 0.08 7.24 -3.15
CA MET A 72 -0.45 6.18 -2.28
C MET A 72 -0.08 4.78 -2.80
N HIS A 73 -0.14 4.58 -4.11
CA HIS A 73 0.22 3.33 -4.78
C HIS A 73 1.51 3.51 -5.60
N HIS A 74 1.40 4.22 -6.75
CA HIS A 74 2.54 4.55 -7.61
C HIS A 74 2.18 5.70 -8.56
N PRO A 75 3.19 6.36 -9.17
CA PRO A 75 2.99 7.57 -9.97
C PRO A 75 2.24 7.36 -11.31
N PHE A 76 1.89 6.14 -11.66
CA PHE A 76 1.19 5.81 -12.91
C PHE A 76 -0.29 5.49 -12.72
N THR A 77 -0.81 5.63 -11.51
CA THR A 77 -2.22 5.40 -11.17
C THR A 77 -3.07 6.55 -11.68
N MET A 78 -4.13 6.23 -12.44
CA MET A 78 -5.06 7.22 -12.97
C MET A 78 -5.92 7.80 -11.85
N PRO A 79 -6.03 9.14 -11.74
CA PRO A 79 -7.05 9.78 -10.89
C PRO A 79 -8.46 9.47 -11.39
N MET A 80 -9.47 9.63 -10.52
CA MET A 80 -10.86 9.66 -10.95
C MET A 80 -11.08 10.85 -11.90
N ASP A 81 -11.90 10.66 -12.94
CA ASP A 81 -12.09 11.69 -13.97
C ASP A 81 -12.71 12.96 -13.41
N GLU A 82 -13.65 12.81 -12.49
CA GLU A 82 -14.33 13.92 -11.81
C GLU A 82 -13.40 14.69 -10.86
N ASP A 83 -12.32 14.06 -10.38
CA ASP A 83 -11.38 14.65 -9.43
C ASP A 83 -10.17 15.32 -10.13
N LEU A 84 -10.01 15.18 -11.44
CA LEU A 84 -8.89 15.79 -12.20
C LEU A 84 -8.70 17.29 -11.91
N PRO A 85 -9.76 18.13 -11.81
CA PRO A 85 -9.60 19.54 -11.47
C PRO A 85 -9.03 19.79 -10.07
N LEU A 86 -9.18 18.83 -9.15
CA LEU A 86 -8.67 18.94 -7.78
C LEU A 86 -7.16 18.81 -7.70
N LEU A 87 -6.50 18.24 -8.71
CA LEU A 87 -5.04 18.18 -8.76
C LEU A 87 -4.36 19.55 -8.62
N ASP A 88 -5.02 20.63 -9.06
CA ASP A 88 -4.51 21.98 -8.97
C ASP A 88 -4.93 22.73 -7.69
N THR A 89 -6.00 22.31 -7.04
CA THR A 89 -6.63 23.06 -5.94
C THR A 89 -6.56 22.35 -4.60
N ASP A 90 -6.76 21.03 -4.59
CA ASP A 90 -6.74 20.19 -3.38
C ASP A 90 -6.27 18.77 -3.72
N PRO A 91 -4.98 18.58 -3.98
CA PRO A 91 -4.44 17.28 -4.41
C PRO A 91 -4.63 16.16 -3.36
N GLY A 92 -4.78 16.51 -2.08
CA GLY A 92 -5.05 15.55 -1.02
C GLY A 92 -6.45 14.93 -1.05
N ALA A 93 -7.41 15.58 -1.74
CA ALA A 93 -8.78 15.09 -1.89
C ALA A 93 -8.98 14.23 -3.16
N VAL A 94 -7.97 14.13 -4.04
CA VAL A 94 -8.07 13.38 -5.29
C VAL A 94 -8.10 11.88 -5.02
N ARG A 95 -9.12 11.18 -5.56
CA ARG A 95 -9.26 9.73 -5.50
C ARG A 95 -8.58 9.06 -6.69
N ALA A 96 -8.08 7.86 -6.46
CA ALA A 96 -7.43 7.01 -7.46
C ALA A 96 -8.42 6.02 -8.09
N LYS A 97 -8.26 5.71 -9.36
CA LYS A 97 -8.86 4.52 -10.00
C LYS A 97 -8.05 3.27 -9.64
N ALA A 98 -7.85 3.06 -8.34
CA ALA A 98 -7.21 1.88 -7.78
C ALA A 98 -8.26 1.01 -7.09
N TYR A 99 -7.98 -0.28 -7.00
CA TYR A 99 -8.89 -1.26 -6.43
C TYR A 99 -8.12 -2.45 -5.87
N ASP A 100 -8.58 -2.94 -4.72
CA ASP A 100 -8.11 -4.17 -4.11
C ASP A 100 -9.24 -5.15 -3.96
N ILE A 101 -8.96 -6.44 -4.15
CA ILE A 101 -9.85 -7.53 -3.80
C ILE A 101 -9.39 -8.14 -2.48
N VAL A 102 -10.30 -8.16 -1.52
CA VAL A 102 -10.06 -8.67 -0.17
C VAL A 102 -10.92 -9.91 0.06
N LEU A 103 -10.32 -10.94 0.62
CA LEU A 103 -11.00 -12.18 1.02
C LEU A 103 -10.81 -12.38 2.51
N ASN A 104 -11.92 -12.45 3.26
CA ASN A 104 -11.92 -12.67 4.71
C ASN A 104 -10.97 -11.74 5.47
N GLY A 105 -10.92 -10.46 5.08
CA GLY A 105 -10.05 -9.46 5.69
C GLY A 105 -8.59 -9.46 5.19
N THR A 106 -8.21 -10.39 4.32
CA THR A 106 -6.89 -10.45 3.69
C THR A 106 -6.95 -9.91 2.27
N GLU A 107 -6.15 -8.91 1.94
CA GLU A 107 -5.94 -8.47 0.56
C GLU A 107 -5.28 -9.60 -0.23
N ILE A 108 -5.97 -10.12 -1.22
CA ILE A 108 -5.49 -11.19 -2.08
C ILE A 108 -5.03 -10.71 -3.45
N GLY A 109 -5.28 -9.47 -3.78
CA GLY A 109 -4.82 -8.86 -5.01
C GLY A 109 -5.26 -7.42 -5.14
N GLY A 110 -4.55 -6.68 -5.96
CA GLY A 110 -4.83 -5.28 -6.21
C GLY A 110 -4.37 -4.83 -7.58
N GLY A 111 -4.86 -3.67 -7.99
CA GLY A 111 -4.55 -3.08 -9.28
C GLY A 111 -5.03 -1.66 -9.43
N SER A 112 -4.83 -1.14 -10.62
CA SER A 112 -5.32 0.19 -10.95
C SER A 112 -5.51 0.37 -12.47
N VAL A 113 -6.36 1.32 -12.81
CA VAL A 113 -6.32 1.93 -14.15
C VAL A 113 -5.06 2.79 -14.24
N ARG A 114 -4.35 2.71 -15.35
CA ARG A 114 -3.10 3.44 -15.58
C ARG A 114 -3.35 4.76 -16.29
N ILE A 115 -2.54 5.76 -15.97
CA ILE A 115 -2.50 6.99 -16.75
C ILE A 115 -2.05 6.65 -18.18
N HIS A 116 -2.80 7.13 -19.16
CA HIS A 116 -2.50 6.97 -20.58
C HIS A 116 -2.45 8.32 -21.33
N GLN A 117 -2.66 9.41 -20.62
CA GLN A 117 -2.63 10.79 -21.12
C GLN A 117 -1.35 11.48 -20.63
N ASN A 118 -0.59 12.08 -21.55
CA ASN A 118 0.69 12.72 -21.22
C ASN A 118 0.57 13.88 -20.24
N ASP A 119 -0.43 14.72 -20.44
CA ASP A 119 -0.70 15.89 -19.58
C ASP A 119 -1.02 15.48 -18.13
N VAL A 120 -1.84 14.45 -17.95
CA VAL A 120 -2.14 13.90 -16.62
C VAL A 120 -0.89 13.28 -15.98
N GLN A 121 -0.06 12.58 -16.77
CA GLN A 121 1.18 11.98 -16.25
C GLN A 121 2.22 13.04 -15.88
N GLU A 122 2.40 14.09 -16.68
CA GLU A 122 3.26 15.21 -16.34
C GLU A 122 2.80 15.90 -15.06
N LYS A 123 1.49 16.14 -14.93
CA LYS A 123 0.90 16.72 -13.73
C LYS A 123 1.12 15.88 -12.48
N MET A 124 0.97 14.56 -12.61
CA MET A 124 1.23 13.64 -11.51
C MET A 124 2.68 13.69 -11.04
N PHE A 125 3.65 13.74 -11.97
CA PHE A 125 5.06 13.90 -11.60
C PHE A 125 5.34 15.25 -10.92
N GLU A 126 4.72 16.33 -11.39
CA GLU A 126 4.83 17.65 -10.76
C GLU A 126 4.35 17.63 -9.31
N MET A 127 3.18 17.00 -9.05
CA MET A 127 2.64 16.84 -7.70
C MET A 127 3.56 16.04 -6.77
N LEU A 128 4.29 15.09 -7.32
CA LEU A 128 5.28 14.29 -6.58
C LEU A 128 6.64 14.98 -6.42
N GLY A 129 6.76 16.25 -6.90
CA GLY A 129 7.97 17.04 -6.75
C GLY A 129 9.06 16.77 -7.79
N PHE A 130 8.76 16.06 -8.88
CA PHE A 130 9.71 15.88 -9.97
C PHE A 130 9.75 17.13 -10.86
N THR A 131 10.94 17.58 -11.18
CA THR A 131 11.13 18.47 -12.33
C THR A 131 10.94 17.71 -13.64
N LYS A 132 10.62 18.40 -14.72
CA LYS A 132 10.49 17.75 -16.05
C LYS A 132 11.76 16.99 -16.47
N ALA A 133 12.94 17.53 -16.13
CA ALA A 133 14.22 16.88 -16.41
C ALA A 133 14.38 15.58 -15.62
N GLN A 134 14.07 15.58 -14.34
CA GLN A 134 14.14 14.38 -13.48
C GLN A 134 13.12 13.31 -13.90
N ALA A 135 11.90 13.74 -14.25
CA ALA A 135 10.88 12.83 -14.75
C ALA A 135 11.33 12.14 -16.07
N HIS A 136 11.94 12.95 -16.98
CA HIS A 136 12.44 12.41 -18.24
C HIS A 136 13.68 11.52 -18.08
N GLU A 137 14.60 11.87 -17.18
CA GLU A 137 15.76 11.04 -16.86
C GLU A 137 15.37 9.65 -16.35
N ARG A 138 14.36 9.55 -15.49
CA ARG A 138 13.91 8.29 -14.88
C ARG A 138 12.90 7.52 -15.72
N PHE A 139 11.98 8.22 -16.36
CA PHE A 139 10.81 7.66 -17.04
C PHE A 139 10.69 8.11 -18.50
N GLY A 140 11.74 8.68 -19.08
CA GLY A 140 11.73 9.21 -20.44
C GLY A 140 11.32 8.15 -21.48
N PHE A 141 11.76 6.92 -21.31
CA PHE A 141 11.37 5.79 -22.17
C PHE A 141 9.84 5.60 -22.24
N LEU A 142 9.15 5.78 -21.09
CA LEU A 142 7.70 5.67 -21.00
C LEU A 142 7.01 6.89 -21.58
N LEU A 143 7.46 8.10 -21.21
CA LEU A 143 6.91 9.38 -21.68
C LEU A 143 7.07 9.52 -23.20
N ASP A 144 8.18 9.05 -23.75
CA ASP A 144 8.40 9.04 -25.19
C ASP A 144 7.51 8.02 -25.92
N ALA A 145 7.30 6.85 -25.33
CA ALA A 145 6.37 5.85 -25.85
C ALA A 145 4.92 6.39 -25.88
N PHE A 146 4.52 7.18 -24.91
CA PHE A 146 3.18 7.79 -24.86
C PHE A 146 2.91 8.74 -26.04
N LYS A 147 3.94 9.33 -26.63
CA LYS A 147 3.81 10.20 -27.82
C LYS A 147 3.31 9.47 -29.06
N TYR A 148 3.45 8.16 -29.11
CA TYR A 148 2.94 7.32 -30.20
C TYR A 148 1.49 6.86 -29.99
N GLY A 149 0.88 7.22 -28.88
CA GLY A 149 -0.45 6.85 -28.45
C GLY A 149 -0.46 5.63 -27.52
N VAL A 150 -1.21 5.75 -26.44
CA VAL A 150 -1.37 4.70 -25.43
C VAL A 150 -2.85 4.41 -25.26
N PRO A 151 -3.30 3.15 -25.43
CA PRO A 151 -4.68 2.80 -25.15
C PRO A 151 -4.97 2.89 -23.65
N PRO A 152 -6.21 3.17 -23.23
CA PRO A 152 -6.61 2.96 -21.86
C PRO A 152 -6.31 1.52 -21.44
N HIS A 153 -5.67 1.36 -20.28
CA HIS A 153 -5.27 0.05 -19.79
C HIS A 153 -5.33 -0.01 -18.27
N ALA A 154 -5.54 -1.20 -17.76
CA ALA A 154 -5.61 -1.51 -16.34
C ALA A 154 -5.06 -2.90 -16.11
N GLY A 155 -4.80 -3.25 -14.85
CA GLY A 155 -4.33 -4.56 -14.49
C GLY A 155 -4.69 -4.92 -13.06
N LEU A 156 -4.61 -6.22 -12.78
CA LEU A 156 -4.80 -6.80 -11.46
C LEU A 156 -3.74 -7.87 -11.25
N ALA A 157 -3.11 -7.88 -10.09
CA ALA A 157 -2.18 -8.92 -9.69
C ALA A 157 -2.68 -9.60 -8.41
N TYR A 158 -2.67 -10.94 -8.40
CA TYR A 158 -3.00 -11.72 -7.21
C TYR A 158 -1.76 -12.13 -6.45
N GLY A 159 -1.80 -12.04 -5.11
CA GLY A 159 -0.82 -12.63 -4.23
C GLY A 159 -1.03 -14.13 -4.11
N LEU A 160 -0.29 -14.92 -4.89
CA LEU A 160 -0.45 -16.38 -4.92
C LEU A 160 -0.29 -17.00 -3.53
N ASP A 161 0.72 -16.58 -2.78
CA ASP A 161 0.98 -17.12 -1.44
C ASP A 161 -0.19 -16.84 -0.48
N ARG A 162 -0.77 -15.64 -0.51
CA ARG A 162 -1.95 -15.29 0.29
C ARG A 162 -3.17 -16.12 -0.10
N LEU A 163 -3.38 -16.33 -1.39
CA LEU A 163 -4.48 -17.14 -1.88
C LEU A 163 -4.33 -18.60 -1.43
N VAL A 164 -3.13 -19.17 -1.58
CA VAL A 164 -2.84 -20.56 -1.14
C VAL A 164 -2.99 -20.68 0.38
N MET A 165 -2.50 -19.72 1.16
CA MET A 165 -2.65 -19.66 2.61
C MET A 165 -4.13 -19.74 3.02
N LEU A 166 -4.99 -18.92 2.41
CA LEU A 166 -6.43 -18.93 2.71
C LEU A 166 -7.12 -20.23 2.28
N MET A 167 -6.73 -20.81 1.14
CA MET A 167 -7.27 -22.11 0.68
C MET A 167 -6.83 -23.26 1.58
N ALA A 168 -5.60 -23.22 2.09
CA ALA A 168 -5.09 -24.20 3.04
C ALA A 168 -5.60 -23.96 4.48
N LYS A 169 -6.27 -22.81 4.74
CA LYS A 169 -6.76 -22.36 6.05
C LYS A 169 -5.64 -22.14 7.06
N GLU A 170 -4.47 -21.76 6.58
CA GLU A 170 -3.32 -21.38 7.38
C GLU A 170 -3.38 -19.89 7.77
N ASP A 171 -2.76 -19.53 8.89
CA ASP A 171 -2.77 -18.18 9.41
C ASP A 171 -1.56 -17.35 8.95
N SER A 172 -0.58 -17.99 8.30
CA SER A 172 0.65 -17.34 7.84
C SER A 172 1.07 -17.83 6.46
N ILE A 173 1.53 -16.91 5.60
CA ILE A 173 2.14 -17.26 4.30
C ILE A 173 3.41 -18.11 4.47
N ARG A 174 4.05 -18.09 5.66
CA ARG A 174 5.24 -18.90 5.94
C ARG A 174 4.95 -20.39 5.91
N ASP A 175 3.69 -20.79 6.17
CA ASP A 175 3.28 -22.18 6.19
C ASP A 175 3.07 -22.75 4.77
N VAL A 176 3.00 -21.88 3.76
CA VAL A 176 2.78 -22.26 2.35
C VAL A 176 3.96 -21.93 1.43
N ILE A 177 5.01 -21.29 1.94
CA ILE A 177 6.25 -20.96 1.22
C ILE A 177 7.32 -21.97 1.59
N ALA A 178 7.96 -22.59 0.58
CA ALA A 178 8.97 -23.65 0.79
C ALA A 178 10.18 -23.19 1.62
N PHE A 179 10.62 -21.94 1.45
CA PHE A 179 11.80 -21.37 2.13
C PHE A 179 11.46 -19.96 2.63
N PRO A 180 10.62 -19.85 3.68
CA PRO A 180 10.22 -18.54 4.18
C PRO A 180 11.39 -17.82 4.83
N LYS A 181 11.47 -16.52 4.59
CA LYS A 181 12.42 -15.64 5.26
C LYS A 181 11.97 -15.33 6.68
N VAL A 182 12.93 -15.15 7.59
CA VAL A 182 12.67 -14.73 8.97
C VAL A 182 12.50 -13.21 9.08
N LYS A 183 12.26 -12.70 10.28
CA LYS A 183 11.88 -11.31 10.53
C LYS A 183 12.93 -10.29 10.03
N ASP A 184 14.20 -10.64 10.09
CA ASP A 184 15.33 -9.83 9.62
C ASP A 184 15.61 -10.00 8.11
N ALA A 185 14.71 -10.67 7.40
CA ALA A 185 14.83 -11.01 5.98
C ALA A 185 15.93 -12.03 5.64
N SER A 186 16.52 -12.68 6.63
CA SER A 186 17.47 -13.76 6.37
C SER A 186 16.76 -15.06 5.96
N CYS A 187 17.49 -15.91 5.25
CA CYS A 187 17.04 -17.22 4.79
C CYS A 187 17.76 -18.32 5.56
N LEU A 188 17.06 -19.05 6.42
CA LEU A 188 17.63 -20.11 7.23
C LEU A 188 18.20 -21.28 6.42
N MET A 189 17.72 -21.47 5.19
CA MET A 189 18.21 -22.55 4.35
C MET A 189 19.52 -22.24 3.65
N SER A 190 19.68 -21.01 3.15
CA SER A 190 20.85 -20.58 2.40
C SER A 190 21.83 -19.74 3.21
N GLU A 191 21.49 -19.47 4.48
CA GLU A 191 22.21 -18.58 5.38
C GLU A 191 22.42 -17.15 4.83
N ALA A 192 21.65 -16.77 3.79
CA ALA A 192 21.71 -15.44 3.20
C ALA A 192 20.97 -14.40 4.08
N PRO A 193 21.41 -13.13 4.13
CA PRO A 193 22.58 -12.57 3.46
C PRO A 193 23.90 -13.00 4.10
N ASP A 194 24.96 -13.10 3.30
CA ASP A 194 26.29 -13.49 3.72
C ASP A 194 27.33 -12.47 3.22
N ILE A 195 28.58 -12.65 3.67
CA ILE A 195 29.69 -11.78 3.30
C ILE A 195 30.00 -11.94 1.80
N VAL A 196 30.26 -10.82 1.14
CA VAL A 196 30.65 -10.77 -0.27
C VAL A 196 32.16 -10.62 -0.37
N ASP A 197 32.80 -11.37 -1.25
CA ASP A 197 34.23 -11.28 -1.50
C ASP A 197 34.65 -9.89 -2.01
N GLU A 198 35.75 -9.35 -1.48
CA GLU A 198 36.29 -8.04 -1.88
C GLU A 198 36.47 -7.92 -3.40
N LYS A 199 36.91 -8.99 -4.04
CA LYS A 199 37.10 -9.03 -5.50
C LYS A 199 35.78 -8.75 -6.27
N GLN A 200 34.64 -9.25 -5.77
CA GLN A 200 33.35 -9.00 -6.39
C GLN A 200 32.92 -7.54 -6.22
N LEU A 201 33.26 -6.92 -5.09
CA LEU A 201 33.00 -5.50 -4.86
C LEU A 201 33.86 -4.63 -5.78
N GLU A 202 35.14 -4.97 -5.94
CA GLU A 202 36.10 -4.30 -6.86
C GLU A 202 35.60 -4.38 -8.32
N GLU A 203 35.16 -5.55 -8.78
CA GLU A 203 34.61 -5.75 -10.14
C GLU A 203 33.39 -4.85 -10.40
N LEU A 204 32.58 -4.57 -9.37
CA LEU A 204 31.42 -3.69 -9.46
C LEU A 204 31.74 -2.21 -9.21
N GLY A 205 32.98 -1.88 -8.83
CA GLY A 205 33.39 -0.52 -8.49
C GLY A 205 32.69 0.04 -7.22
N ILE A 206 32.34 -0.84 -6.28
CA ILE A 206 31.73 -0.49 -4.99
C ILE A 206 32.65 -0.83 -3.83
N ALA A 207 32.49 -0.10 -2.72
CA ALA A 207 33.22 -0.34 -1.48
C ALA A 207 32.28 -0.27 -0.27
N ILE A 208 32.59 -1.03 0.78
CA ILE A 208 31.88 -0.94 2.05
C ILE A 208 32.38 0.33 2.78
N VAL A 209 31.46 1.25 3.05
CA VAL A 209 31.73 2.41 3.90
C VAL A 209 31.44 2.01 5.35
N ALA A 210 32.48 2.02 6.20
CA ALA A 210 32.28 1.80 7.63
C ALA A 210 31.33 2.86 8.20
N GLN A 211 30.23 2.41 8.80
CA GLN A 211 29.37 3.31 9.56
C GLN A 211 30.16 3.83 10.76
N LYS A 212 30.19 5.15 10.96
CA LYS A 212 30.70 5.72 12.20
C LYS A 212 29.79 5.23 13.32
N GLU A 213 30.33 4.50 14.29
CA GLU A 213 29.61 4.24 15.52
C GLU A 213 29.23 5.59 16.15
N GLU A 214 27.94 5.88 16.24
CA GLU A 214 27.47 6.97 17.09
C GLU A 214 27.78 6.55 18.53
N THR A 215 28.83 7.12 19.08
CA THR A 215 29.09 7.06 20.53
C THR A 215 27.93 7.77 21.21
N THR A 216 26.95 7.01 21.67
CA THR A 216 26.02 7.48 22.68
C THR A 216 26.85 7.78 23.94
N GLU A 217 27.19 9.05 24.14
CA GLU A 217 27.63 9.53 25.45
C GLU A 217 26.42 9.40 26.39
N GLU A 218 26.61 8.63 27.47
CA GLU A 218 25.68 8.47 28.59
C GLU A 218 25.46 9.79 29.34
#